data_49462cf9cbf25cfbe3b3aeaaef30d5e5
#
_entry.id   49462cf9cbf25cfbe3b3aeaaef30d5e5
#
_cell.length_a   1.000
_cell.length_b   1.000
_cell.length_c   1.000
_cell.angle_alpha   90.00
_cell.angle_beta   90.00
_cell.angle_gamma   90.00
#
_symmetry.space_group_name_H-M   'P 1'
#
loop_
_entity.id
_entity.type
_entity.pdbx_description
1 polymer ?
#
loop_
_entity_poly.entity_id
_entity_poly.type
_entity_poly.pdbx_seq_one_letter_code
_entity_poly.pdbx_strand_id
1 'polypeptide(L)'
;GHHRRQRQMCIRDSIKTMAKYENICNYIHLPIQSGSDRILKKMNRLHTRKEYLELIKKIREIIPNCGISHDMITGFPTETERDHQDTLSLMEEVKYDFGYMFAYSERPGTYAARHFKDDISPELKQRRLEEIITLQQKHSFDRNKRFINSKCSVLIDKSSKKSDDYWSGRTSENLYII
;
A
#
# COMPACT_ATOMS: atom_id res chain seq x y z
N GLY A 1 -4.55 26.31 1.52
CA GLY A 1 -3.20 26.07 2.09
C GLY A 1 -3.23 25.62 3.56
N HIS A 2 -4.14 26.16 4.39
CA HIS A 2 -4.14 25.97 5.85
C HIS A 2 -4.47 24.51 6.27
N HIS A 3 -5.53 23.95 5.73
CA HIS A 3 -5.94 22.56 6.00
C HIS A 3 -4.90 21.50 5.55
N ARG A 4 -4.12 21.81 4.50
CA ARG A 4 -3.06 20.92 4.00
C ARG A 4 -1.88 20.87 4.96
N ARG A 5 -1.45 22.03 5.51
CA ARG A 5 -0.38 22.12 6.52
C ARG A 5 -0.77 21.44 7.82
N GLN A 6 -1.99 21.63 8.32
CA GLN A 6 -2.49 20.95 9.52
C GLN A 6 -2.48 19.43 9.34
N ARG A 7 -2.92 18.90 8.19
CA ARG A 7 -2.94 17.46 7.92
C ARG A 7 -1.53 16.86 7.89
N GLN A 8 -0.56 17.55 7.28
CA GLN A 8 0.84 17.12 7.29
C GLN A 8 1.48 17.14 8.68
N MET A 9 1.14 18.12 9.52
CA MET A 9 1.58 18.17 10.92
C MET A 9 1.00 16.99 11.72
N CYS A 10 -0.30 16.72 11.63
CA CYS A 10 -0.93 15.59 12.32
C CYS A 10 -0.31 14.24 11.94
N ILE A 11 -0.03 14.00 10.66
CA ILE A 11 0.61 12.76 10.21
C ILE A 11 2.02 12.63 10.80
N ARG A 12 2.81 13.70 10.77
CA ARG A 12 4.17 13.71 11.33
C ARG A 12 4.19 13.43 12.83
N ASP A 13 3.26 14.02 13.57
CA ASP A 13 3.15 13.81 15.01
C ASP A 13 2.69 12.39 15.33
N SER A 14 1.77 11.82 14.54
CA SER A 14 1.37 10.43 14.66
C SER A 14 2.54 9.46 14.44
N ILE A 15 3.37 9.67 13.40
CA ILE A 15 4.55 8.83 13.13
C ILE A 15 5.57 8.93 14.28
N LYS A 16 5.82 10.12 14.80
CA LYS A 16 6.70 10.31 15.97
C LYS A 16 6.17 9.63 17.23
N THR A 17 4.85 9.70 17.43
CA THR A 17 4.19 9.01 18.54
C THR A 17 4.34 7.49 18.40
N MET A 18 4.14 6.93 17.21
CA MET A 18 4.37 5.51 16.95
C MET A 18 5.82 5.10 17.29
N ALA A 19 6.80 5.90 16.87
CA ALA A 19 8.21 5.62 17.13
C ALA A 19 8.59 5.71 18.63
N LYS A 20 7.81 6.45 19.43
CA LYS A 20 8.08 6.68 20.84
C LYS A 20 7.57 5.54 21.75
N TYR A 21 6.49 4.88 21.37
CA TYR A 21 5.82 3.93 22.25
C TYR A 21 5.92 2.50 21.69
N GLU A 22 6.59 1.61 22.44
CA GLU A 22 6.84 0.21 22.06
C GLU A 22 5.57 -0.65 21.92
N ASN A 23 4.48 -0.26 22.55
CA ASN A 23 3.18 -0.93 22.46
C ASN A 23 2.40 -0.57 21.18
N ILE A 24 2.93 0.31 20.34
CA ILE A 24 2.35 0.63 19.03
C ILE A 24 3.13 -0.14 17.94
N CYS A 25 2.41 -0.92 17.15
CA CYS A 25 3.01 -1.69 16.05
C CYS A 25 3.67 -0.78 15.02
N ASN A 26 4.84 -1.19 14.52
CA ASN A 26 5.59 -0.48 13.48
C ASN A 26 5.05 -0.82 12.09
N TYR A 27 3.75 -0.57 11.88
CA TYR A 27 3.06 -0.86 10.65
C TYR A 27 2.08 0.26 10.27
N ILE A 28 2.10 0.64 9.01
CA ILE A 28 1.20 1.67 8.47
C ILE A 28 0.57 1.16 7.19
N HIS A 29 -0.76 1.15 7.15
CA HIS A 29 -1.51 0.98 5.91
C HIS A 29 -1.74 2.35 5.27
N LEU A 30 -1.17 2.56 4.09
CA LEU A 30 -1.17 3.85 3.41
C LEU A 30 -1.65 3.71 1.95
N PRO A 31 -2.98 3.69 1.72
CA PRO A 31 -3.55 3.54 0.40
C PRO A 31 -3.20 4.70 -0.52
N ILE A 32 -2.56 4.43 -1.67
CA ILE A 32 -2.25 5.41 -2.72
C ILE A 32 -3.27 5.35 -3.86
N GLN A 33 -3.72 4.16 -4.22
CA GLN A 33 -4.67 3.81 -5.29
C GLN A 33 -4.09 3.81 -6.70
N SER A 34 -3.19 4.72 -7.07
CA SER A 34 -2.50 4.79 -8.37
C SER A 34 -1.18 5.54 -8.23
N GLY A 35 -0.20 5.21 -9.07
CA GLY A 35 1.06 5.94 -9.18
C GLY A 35 1.01 7.16 -10.11
N SER A 36 -0.08 7.34 -10.85
CA SER A 36 -0.29 8.45 -11.79
C SER A 36 -1.07 9.60 -11.15
N ASP A 37 -0.50 10.80 -11.14
CA ASP A 37 -1.17 12.02 -10.67
C ASP A 37 -2.45 12.31 -11.46
N ARG A 38 -2.48 11.97 -12.75
CA ARG A 38 -3.66 12.13 -13.59
C ARG A 38 -4.82 11.24 -13.13
N ILE A 39 -4.53 9.99 -12.83
CA ILE A 39 -5.53 9.04 -12.32
C ILE A 39 -5.92 9.37 -10.89
N LEU A 40 -5.00 9.73 -10.02
CA LEU A 40 -5.29 10.19 -8.66
C LEU A 40 -6.28 11.36 -8.66
N LYS A 41 -6.08 12.34 -9.54
CA LYS A 41 -7.02 13.47 -9.71
C LYS A 41 -8.41 13.00 -10.16
N LYS A 42 -8.50 12.05 -11.09
CA LYS A 42 -9.78 11.47 -11.54
C LYS A 42 -10.49 10.65 -10.45
N MET A 43 -9.72 9.99 -9.60
CA MET A 43 -10.23 9.31 -8.40
C MET A 43 -10.59 10.28 -7.26
N ASN A 44 -10.51 11.59 -7.49
CA ASN A 44 -10.74 12.66 -6.50
C ASN A 44 -9.81 12.52 -5.26
N ARG A 45 -8.56 12.09 -5.48
CA ARG A 45 -7.53 12.04 -4.43
C ARG A 45 -6.87 13.42 -4.29
N LEU A 46 -6.65 13.85 -3.04
CA LEU A 46 -6.15 15.19 -2.72
C LEU A 46 -4.63 15.26 -2.59
N HIS A 47 -3.92 14.15 -2.84
CA HIS A 47 -2.47 14.05 -2.79
C HIS A 47 -1.90 13.73 -4.17
N THR A 48 -0.64 14.08 -4.35
CA THR A 48 0.14 13.73 -5.53
C THR A 48 1.11 12.58 -5.22
N ARG A 49 1.62 11.94 -6.28
CA ARG A 49 2.71 10.95 -6.18
C ARG A 49 3.90 11.51 -5.38
N LYS A 50 4.32 12.73 -5.67
CA LYS A 50 5.45 13.39 -4.98
C LYS A 50 5.21 13.52 -3.49
N GLU A 51 4.06 14.03 -3.08
CA GLU A 51 3.70 14.18 -1.66
C GLU A 51 3.64 12.83 -0.94
N TYR A 52 3.16 11.80 -1.63
CA TYR A 52 3.12 10.45 -1.10
C TYR A 52 4.53 9.89 -0.87
N LEU A 53 5.44 10.01 -1.85
CA LEU A 53 6.83 9.56 -1.73
C LEU A 53 7.60 10.31 -0.62
N GLU A 54 7.36 11.62 -0.49
CA GLU A 54 7.91 12.42 0.62
C GLU A 54 7.42 11.92 1.98
N LEU A 55 6.16 11.49 2.07
CA LEU A 55 5.61 10.89 3.30
C LEU A 55 6.26 9.54 3.60
N ILE A 56 6.38 8.65 2.60
CA ILE A 56 7.07 7.36 2.74
C ILE A 56 8.51 7.55 3.24
N LYS A 57 9.23 8.49 2.65
CA LYS A 57 10.60 8.83 3.08
C LYS A 57 10.65 9.23 4.55
N LYS A 58 9.76 10.12 4.99
CA LYS A 58 9.67 10.56 6.40
C LYS A 58 9.32 9.41 7.35
N ILE A 59 8.41 8.50 6.95
CA ILE A 59 8.08 7.32 7.75
C ILE A 59 9.35 6.48 7.98
N ARG A 60 10.10 6.20 6.92
CA ARG A 60 11.31 5.36 6.99
C ARG A 60 12.47 6.03 7.70
N GLU A 61 12.56 7.36 7.67
CA GLU A 61 13.53 8.14 8.47
C GLU A 61 13.26 8.04 9.98
N ILE A 62 11.98 8.04 10.38
CA ILE A 62 11.57 8.01 11.79
C ILE A 62 11.46 6.56 12.31
N ILE A 63 10.95 5.65 11.49
CA ILE A 63 10.76 4.22 11.80
C ILE A 63 11.39 3.40 10.66
N PRO A 64 12.71 3.14 10.68
CA PRO A 64 13.42 2.51 9.55
C PRO A 64 12.86 1.16 9.10
N ASN A 65 12.36 0.36 10.04
CA ASN A 65 11.80 -0.97 9.79
C ASN A 65 10.28 -1.00 9.67
N CYS A 66 9.63 0.17 9.56
CA CYS A 66 8.18 0.24 9.43
C CYS A 66 7.67 -0.65 8.30
N GLY A 67 6.74 -1.55 8.62
CA GLY A 67 5.97 -2.28 7.62
C GLY A 67 5.00 -1.31 6.93
N ILE A 68 5.01 -1.27 5.61
CA ILE A 68 4.14 -0.39 4.83
C ILE A 68 3.33 -1.21 3.85
N SER A 69 2.01 -1.06 3.91
CA SER A 69 1.10 -1.65 2.93
C SER A 69 0.30 -0.60 2.16
N HIS A 70 -0.24 -1.02 1.04
CA HIS A 70 -1.00 -0.15 0.14
C HIS A 70 -2.27 -0.82 -0.39
N ASP A 71 -3.13 0.01 -1.00
CA ASP A 71 -4.16 -0.41 -1.95
C ASP A 71 -3.83 0.18 -3.31
N MET A 72 -3.98 -0.63 -4.37
CA MET A 72 -3.85 -0.23 -5.76
C MET A 72 -5.05 -0.66 -6.57
N ILE A 73 -5.48 0.19 -7.49
CA ILE A 73 -6.55 -0.10 -8.45
C ILE A 73 -5.97 0.08 -9.85
N THR A 74 -6.02 -0.97 -10.66
CA THR A 74 -5.64 -0.92 -12.08
C THR A 74 -6.89 -0.90 -12.97
N GLY A 75 -6.73 -0.38 -14.20
CA GLY A 75 -7.83 -0.33 -15.17
C GLY A 75 -8.93 0.65 -14.77
N PHE A 76 -8.61 1.70 -14.01
CA PHE A 76 -9.55 2.79 -13.78
C PHE A 76 -9.91 3.46 -15.11
N PRO A 77 -11.17 3.89 -15.33
CA PRO A 77 -11.58 4.50 -16.59
C PRO A 77 -10.59 5.56 -17.09
N THR A 78 -10.25 5.48 -18.36
CA THR A 78 -9.24 6.31 -19.05
C THR A 78 -7.77 6.06 -18.68
N GLU A 79 -7.44 5.07 -17.85
CA GLU A 79 -6.05 4.73 -17.53
C GLU A 79 -5.28 4.33 -18.79
N THR A 80 -4.22 5.07 -19.11
CA THR A 80 -3.33 4.76 -20.24
C THR A 80 -2.22 3.79 -19.79
N GLU A 81 -1.47 3.25 -20.78
CA GLU A 81 -0.29 2.43 -20.45
C GLU A 81 0.76 3.23 -19.68
N ARG A 82 0.93 4.51 -19.98
CA ARG A 82 1.84 5.39 -19.23
C ARG A 82 1.42 5.52 -17.75
N ASP A 83 0.11 5.67 -17.47
CA ASP A 83 -0.37 5.75 -16.09
C ASP A 83 -0.12 4.44 -15.33
N HIS A 84 -0.27 3.30 -16.01
CA HIS A 84 0.06 2.00 -15.46
C HIS A 84 1.55 1.88 -15.15
N GLN A 85 2.44 2.30 -16.07
CA GLN A 85 3.88 2.33 -15.84
C GLN A 85 4.27 3.28 -14.70
N ASP A 86 3.59 4.41 -14.54
CA ASP A 86 3.75 5.29 -13.37
C ASP A 86 3.41 4.55 -12.07
N THR A 87 2.41 3.67 -12.08
CA THR A 87 2.04 2.85 -10.92
C THR A 87 3.12 1.81 -10.61
N LEU A 88 3.61 1.07 -11.62
CA LEU A 88 4.70 0.11 -11.45
C LEU A 88 5.97 0.80 -10.93
N SER A 89 6.34 1.94 -11.49
CA SER A 89 7.53 2.69 -11.07
C SER A 89 7.41 3.23 -9.63
N LEU A 90 6.21 3.60 -9.20
CA LEU A 90 5.97 3.94 -7.80
C LEU A 90 6.20 2.74 -6.87
N MET A 91 5.70 1.57 -7.25
CA MET A 91 5.87 0.35 -6.46
C MET A 91 7.36 -0.03 -6.36
N GLU A 92 8.13 0.07 -7.46
CA GLU A 92 9.58 -0.18 -7.47
C GLU A 92 10.34 0.82 -6.57
N GLU A 93 9.91 2.06 -6.50
CA GLU A 93 10.53 3.09 -5.65
C GLU A 93 10.23 2.85 -4.16
N VAL A 94 8.97 2.51 -3.84
CA VAL A 94 8.55 2.33 -2.46
C VAL A 94 8.93 0.95 -1.92
N LYS A 95 8.80 -0.13 -2.69
CA LYS A 95 9.01 -1.53 -2.26
C LYS A 95 8.21 -1.84 -1.00
N TYR A 96 6.91 -1.97 -1.18
CA TYR A 96 5.98 -2.24 -0.09
C TYR A 96 6.18 -3.63 0.52
N ASP A 97 5.87 -3.76 1.80
CA ASP A 97 5.88 -5.05 2.50
C ASP A 97 4.69 -5.92 2.09
N PHE A 98 3.53 -5.28 1.88
CA PHE A 98 2.29 -5.94 1.49
C PHE A 98 1.36 -5.00 0.71
N GLY A 99 0.40 -5.54 -0.05
CA GLY A 99 -0.58 -4.73 -0.77
C GLY A 99 -1.86 -5.47 -1.09
N TYR A 100 -2.95 -4.72 -1.18
CA TYR A 100 -4.21 -5.15 -1.76
C TYR A 100 -4.35 -4.54 -3.14
N MET A 101 -4.53 -5.39 -4.15
CA MET A 101 -4.55 -4.99 -5.55
C MET A 101 -5.86 -5.43 -6.19
N PHE A 102 -6.49 -4.51 -6.92
CA PHE A 102 -7.81 -4.71 -7.48
C PHE A 102 -7.84 -4.25 -8.94
N ALA A 103 -8.53 -5.00 -9.80
CA ALA A 103 -9.03 -4.46 -11.05
C ALA A 103 -10.22 -3.53 -10.76
N TYR A 104 -10.30 -2.42 -11.46
CA TYR A 104 -11.44 -1.52 -11.33
C TYR A 104 -12.74 -2.25 -11.68
N SER A 105 -13.71 -2.10 -10.79
CA SER A 105 -15.09 -2.53 -10.99
C SER A 105 -16.01 -1.36 -10.70
N GLU A 106 -16.90 -1.08 -11.64
CA GLU A 106 -17.87 0.00 -11.51
C GLU A 106 -18.80 -0.27 -10.32
N ARG A 107 -18.94 0.73 -9.46
CA ARG A 107 -19.86 0.69 -8.32
C ARG A 107 -20.95 1.73 -8.51
N PRO A 108 -22.22 1.32 -8.62
CA PRO A 108 -23.35 2.25 -8.75
C PRO A 108 -23.34 3.35 -7.68
N GLY A 109 -23.69 4.58 -8.09
CA GLY A 109 -23.76 5.71 -7.17
C GLY A 109 -22.44 6.43 -6.90
N THR A 110 -21.29 5.88 -7.33
CA THR A 110 -20.00 6.58 -7.18
C THR A 110 -19.83 7.72 -8.18
N TYR A 111 -18.95 8.67 -7.87
CA TYR A 111 -18.59 9.73 -8.82
C TYR A 111 -18.02 9.15 -10.12
N ALA A 112 -17.17 8.14 -10.01
CA ALA A 112 -16.57 7.50 -11.18
C ALA A 112 -17.61 6.90 -12.12
N ALA A 113 -18.57 6.12 -11.59
CA ALA A 113 -19.65 5.51 -12.38
C ALA A 113 -20.53 6.55 -13.09
N ARG A 114 -20.69 7.73 -12.50
CA ARG A 114 -21.53 8.81 -13.10
C ARG A 114 -20.81 9.65 -14.16
N HIS A 115 -19.47 9.72 -14.11
CA HIS A 115 -18.71 10.68 -14.92
C HIS A 115 -17.73 10.03 -15.90
N PHE A 116 -17.43 8.75 -15.73
CA PHE A 116 -16.49 8.05 -16.60
C PHE A 116 -17.12 6.76 -17.10
N LYS A 117 -17.08 6.58 -18.42
CA LYS A 117 -17.41 5.28 -19.02
C LYS A 117 -16.23 4.33 -18.74
N ASP A 118 -16.53 3.10 -18.36
CA ASP A 118 -15.51 2.05 -18.26
C ASP A 118 -15.05 1.65 -19.66
N ASP A 119 -13.92 2.21 -20.07
CA ASP A 119 -13.33 2.10 -21.43
C ASP A 119 -12.13 1.16 -21.48
N ILE A 120 -11.82 0.48 -20.37
CA ILE A 120 -10.70 -0.46 -20.29
C ILE A 120 -11.24 -1.90 -20.38
N SER A 121 -10.73 -2.67 -21.37
CA SER A 121 -11.19 -4.04 -21.54
C SER A 121 -10.86 -4.93 -20.34
N PRO A 122 -11.66 -5.97 -20.05
CA PRO A 122 -11.40 -6.90 -18.96
C PRO A 122 -10.02 -7.57 -19.06
N GLU A 123 -9.57 -7.91 -20.28
CA GLU A 123 -8.27 -8.53 -20.53
C GLU A 123 -7.13 -7.60 -20.17
N LEU A 124 -7.27 -6.30 -20.51
CA LEU A 124 -6.25 -5.30 -20.19
C LEU A 124 -6.20 -5.04 -18.69
N LYS A 125 -7.36 -4.99 -18.01
CA LYS A 125 -7.42 -4.89 -16.54
C LYS A 125 -6.74 -6.07 -15.87
N GLN A 126 -7.02 -7.29 -16.36
CA GLN A 126 -6.43 -8.51 -15.83
C GLN A 126 -4.91 -8.52 -16.00
N ARG A 127 -4.40 -8.21 -17.21
CA ARG A 127 -2.95 -8.10 -17.45
C ARG A 127 -2.27 -7.13 -16.48
N ARG A 128 -2.82 -5.91 -16.35
CA ARG A 128 -2.27 -4.90 -15.44
C ARG A 128 -2.33 -5.33 -13.98
N LEU A 129 -3.38 -6.02 -13.58
CA LEU A 129 -3.50 -6.58 -12.24
C LEU A 129 -2.43 -7.63 -11.97
N GLU A 130 -2.20 -8.55 -12.91
CA GLU A 130 -1.17 -9.58 -12.79
C GLU A 130 0.24 -8.98 -12.69
N GLU A 131 0.53 -7.93 -13.45
CA GLU A 131 1.81 -7.23 -13.39
C GLU A 131 2.08 -6.62 -12.01
N ILE A 132 1.11 -5.90 -11.42
CA ILE A 132 1.29 -5.34 -10.07
C ILE A 132 1.32 -6.41 -8.98
N ILE A 133 0.57 -7.51 -9.11
CA ILE A 133 0.62 -8.64 -8.17
C ILE A 133 1.99 -9.28 -8.20
N THR A 134 2.52 -9.59 -9.39
CA THR A 134 3.85 -10.19 -9.56
C THR A 134 4.94 -9.30 -8.96
N LEU A 135 4.88 -8.00 -9.23
CA LEU A 135 5.82 -7.03 -8.67
C LEU A 135 5.73 -6.96 -7.14
N GLN A 136 4.51 -6.94 -6.60
CA GLN A 136 4.31 -6.92 -5.14
C GLN A 136 4.83 -8.21 -4.47
N GLN A 137 4.61 -9.37 -5.06
CA GLN A 137 5.13 -10.64 -4.53
C GLN A 137 6.66 -10.61 -4.46
N LYS A 138 7.33 -10.11 -5.50
CA LYS A 138 8.79 -9.91 -5.50
C LYS A 138 9.22 -8.97 -4.37
N HIS A 139 8.55 -7.81 -4.23
CA HIS A 139 8.88 -6.86 -3.16
C HIS A 139 8.66 -7.45 -1.77
N SER A 140 7.54 -8.13 -1.54
CA SER A 140 7.26 -8.79 -0.25
C SER A 140 8.32 -9.83 0.09
N PHE A 141 8.71 -10.65 -0.89
CA PHE A 141 9.79 -11.63 -0.71
C PHE A 141 11.12 -10.95 -0.34
N ASP A 142 11.51 -9.92 -1.08
CA ASP A 142 12.77 -9.20 -0.83
C ASP A 142 12.74 -8.46 0.52
N ARG A 143 11.62 -7.85 0.87
CA ARG A 143 11.44 -7.19 2.17
C ARG A 143 11.49 -8.15 3.35
N ASN A 144 10.95 -9.35 3.18
CA ASN A 144 10.95 -10.38 4.23
C ASN A 144 12.36 -10.96 4.50
N LYS A 145 13.31 -10.85 3.57
CA LYS A 145 14.71 -11.26 3.78
C LYS A 145 15.36 -10.58 5.00
N ARG A 146 14.91 -9.38 5.39
CA ARG A 146 15.41 -8.67 6.58
C ARG A 146 15.19 -9.42 7.90
N PHE A 147 14.24 -10.36 7.92
CA PHE A 147 13.93 -11.17 9.09
C PHE A 147 14.75 -12.47 9.16
N ILE A 148 15.51 -12.82 8.12
CA ILE A 148 16.37 -14.01 8.11
C ILE A 148 17.46 -13.86 9.17
N ASN A 149 17.63 -14.89 10.01
CA ASN A 149 18.58 -14.90 11.13
C ASN A 149 18.36 -13.80 12.19
N SER A 150 17.17 -13.16 12.20
CA SER A 150 16.79 -12.21 13.23
C SER A 150 15.84 -12.83 14.26
N LYS A 151 15.82 -12.27 15.47
CA LYS A 151 14.79 -12.58 16.48
C LYS A 151 13.70 -11.52 16.38
N CYS A 152 12.45 -11.94 16.34
CA CYS A 152 11.30 -11.04 16.38
C CYS A 152 10.28 -11.51 17.42
N SER A 153 9.60 -10.56 18.03
CA SER A 153 8.45 -10.85 18.89
C SER A 153 7.21 -11.08 18.03
N VAL A 154 6.47 -12.12 18.35
CA VAL A 154 5.24 -12.49 17.63
C VAL A 154 4.09 -12.51 18.62
N LEU A 155 3.06 -11.72 18.34
CA LEU A 155 1.79 -11.81 19.05
C LEU A 155 0.99 -12.98 18.46
N ILE A 156 0.85 -14.04 19.22
CA ILE A 156 0.06 -15.22 18.82
C ILE A 156 -1.41 -14.91 19.05
N ASP A 157 -2.23 -15.06 18.01
CA ASP A 157 -3.65 -14.72 18.04
C ASP A 157 -4.59 -15.92 17.89
N LYS A 158 -4.13 -17.03 17.25
CA LYS A 158 -4.96 -18.21 17.01
C LYS A 158 -4.14 -19.42 16.57
N SER A 159 -4.78 -20.60 16.56
CA SER A 159 -4.24 -21.78 15.88
C SER A 159 -4.10 -21.55 14.38
N SER A 160 -3.11 -22.15 13.76
CA SER A 160 -2.90 -22.07 12.33
C SER A 160 -4.02 -22.80 11.58
N LYS A 161 -4.42 -22.23 10.42
CA LYS A 161 -5.34 -22.91 9.51
C LYS A 161 -4.71 -24.11 8.77
N LYS A 162 -3.37 -24.25 8.85
CA LYS A 162 -2.64 -25.33 8.16
C LYS A 162 -2.59 -26.62 8.97
N SER A 163 -2.58 -26.52 10.29
CA SER A 163 -2.58 -27.66 11.21
C SER A 163 -2.88 -27.18 12.61
N ASP A 164 -3.55 -28.00 13.40
CA ASP A 164 -3.85 -27.72 14.82
C ASP A 164 -2.59 -27.72 15.70
N ASP A 165 -1.48 -28.30 15.20
CA ASP A 165 -0.20 -28.33 15.91
C ASP A 165 0.58 -27.02 15.81
N TYR A 166 0.13 -26.08 14.99
CA TYR A 166 0.81 -24.80 14.77
C TYR A 166 -0.02 -23.61 15.24
N TRP A 167 0.67 -22.65 15.81
CA TRP A 167 0.11 -21.36 16.16
C TRP A 167 0.38 -20.34 15.06
N SER A 168 -0.43 -19.33 14.98
CA SER A 168 -0.21 -18.21 14.08
C SER A 168 -0.33 -16.87 14.78
N GLY A 169 0.44 -15.91 14.31
CA GLY A 169 0.49 -14.59 14.88
C GLY A 169 1.12 -13.56 13.95
N ARG A 170 1.38 -12.39 14.48
CA ARG A 170 1.95 -11.28 13.72
C ARG A 170 3.09 -10.62 14.47
N THR A 171 4.10 -10.17 13.71
CA THR A 171 5.14 -9.28 14.23
C THR A 171 4.63 -7.84 14.35
N SER A 172 5.43 -6.97 14.95
CA SER A 172 5.15 -5.52 15.02
C SER A 172 4.98 -4.88 13.64
N GLU A 173 5.67 -5.38 12.62
CA GLU A 173 5.59 -4.93 11.24
C GLU A 173 4.43 -5.58 10.46
N ASN A 174 3.55 -6.32 11.16
CA ASN A 174 2.39 -7.02 10.60
C ASN A 174 2.77 -8.21 9.68
N LEU A 175 3.99 -8.75 9.79
CA LEU A 175 4.34 -9.98 9.10
C LEU A 175 3.61 -11.16 9.75
N TYR A 176 2.91 -11.94 8.95
CA TYR A 176 2.21 -13.14 9.41
C TYR A 176 3.21 -14.32 9.56
N ILE A 177 3.18 -14.94 10.72
CA ILE A 177 4.05 -16.05 11.11
C ILE A 177 3.16 -17.24 11.49
N ILE A 178 3.64 -18.44 11.13
CA ILE A 178 3.06 -19.76 11.51
C ILE A 178 4.10 -20.54 12.27
#